data_df5dbce8e406e8d22c1996d29fe2dcc1
#
_entry.id   df5dbce8e406e8d22c1996d29fe2dcc1
#
_cell.length_a   1.000
_cell.length_b   1.000
_cell.length_c   1.000
_cell.angle_alpha   90.00
_cell.angle_beta   90.00
_cell.angle_gamma   90.00
#
_symmetry.space_group_name_H-M   'P 1'
#
loop_
_entity.id
_entity.type
_entity.pdbx_description
1 polymer ?
#
loop_
_entity_poly.entity_id
_entity_poly.type
_entity_poly.pdbx_seq_one_letter_code
_entity_poly.pdbx_strand_id
1 'polypeptide(L)'
;MARVEIKTNAQLHHMSRAGIITSRALDEAVAAAKPGVSTAELNKVFERSLEEQGGISNFYGYYDYPASICTSVNHEVVHGIPGDYILQDGDIISIDGGAYIIDPATKKQWHGDSARTVLVGHTSQARRDLSDITREALWHGIAALAHAKKIGEVGIAIEEFVRSETGNTYGIIEDYVGHGIGTQMHMAPDVLNYAARDLGPKIKPGMAFAIEPMLVTGNTDTTVLEDDWTVITTDGSDACQWEHSVAVHRDGLWVLTAEDGGASELARFGIIPVPIPK
;
A
#
# COMPACT_ATOMS: atom_id res chain seq x y z
N MET A 1 -12.62 -21.80 0.08
CA MET A 1 -11.73 -20.72 0.55
C MET A 1 -10.33 -20.98 0.00
N ALA A 2 -9.71 -19.98 -0.62
CA ALA A 2 -8.32 -20.09 -1.06
C ALA A 2 -7.41 -20.33 0.16
N ARG A 3 -6.34 -21.09 -0.03
CA ARG A 3 -5.42 -21.45 1.05
C ARG A 3 -4.51 -20.26 1.35
N VAL A 4 -4.54 -19.77 2.58
CA VAL A 4 -3.62 -18.73 3.06
C VAL A 4 -2.22 -19.30 3.19
N GLU A 5 -1.22 -18.63 2.63
CA GLU A 5 0.18 -19.03 2.69
C GLU A 5 0.78 -18.67 4.06
N ILE A 6 1.42 -19.65 4.70
CA ILE A 6 2.14 -19.46 5.96
C ILE A 6 3.64 -19.52 5.68
N LYS A 7 4.35 -18.45 5.98
CA LYS A 7 5.78 -18.29 5.76
C LYS A 7 6.57 -18.70 6.99
N THR A 8 7.75 -19.28 6.79
CA THR A 8 8.77 -19.42 7.83
C THR A 8 9.46 -18.07 8.08
N ASN A 9 10.19 -17.92 9.19
CA ASN A 9 10.96 -16.71 9.45
C ASN A 9 11.96 -16.41 8.32
N ALA A 10 12.66 -17.43 7.79
CA ALA A 10 13.57 -17.26 6.66
C ALA A 10 12.87 -16.68 5.41
N GLN A 11 11.64 -17.11 5.14
CA GLN A 11 10.83 -16.59 4.04
C GLN A 11 10.36 -15.16 4.31
N LEU A 12 9.98 -14.85 5.55
CA LEU A 12 9.66 -13.48 5.95
C LEU A 12 10.89 -12.54 5.84
N HIS A 13 12.12 -13.03 6.07
CA HIS A 13 13.33 -12.25 5.80
C HIS A 13 13.53 -11.95 4.31
N HIS A 14 13.20 -12.88 3.40
CA HIS A 14 13.20 -12.58 1.97
C HIS A 14 12.17 -11.50 1.63
N MET A 15 10.96 -11.58 2.18
CA MET A 15 9.94 -10.56 2.01
C MET A 15 10.36 -9.21 2.58
N SER A 16 10.98 -9.18 3.77
CA SER A 16 11.53 -7.95 4.37
C SER A 16 12.58 -7.31 3.46
N ARG A 17 13.44 -8.11 2.84
CA ARG A 17 14.40 -7.59 1.85
C ARG A 17 13.69 -6.99 0.63
N ALA A 18 12.70 -7.66 0.07
CA ALA A 18 11.88 -7.13 -1.03
C ALA A 18 11.15 -5.84 -0.63
N GLY A 19 10.55 -5.83 0.57
CA GLY A 19 9.86 -4.66 1.12
C GLY A 19 10.76 -3.43 1.31
N ILE A 20 12.00 -3.62 1.79
CA ILE A 20 12.97 -2.52 1.92
C ILE A 20 13.41 -2.00 0.55
N ILE A 21 13.62 -2.87 -0.44
CA ILE A 21 13.90 -2.47 -1.82
C ILE A 21 12.73 -1.63 -2.36
N THR A 22 11.49 -2.09 -2.17
CA THR A 22 10.27 -1.35 -2.56
C THR A 22 10.23 0.03 -1.90
N SER A 23 10.40 0.08 -0.57
CA SER A 23 10.33 1.33 0.19
C SER A 23 11.36 2.35 -0.31
N ARG A 24 12.62 1.95 -0.49
CA ARG A 24 13.68 2.84 -0.97
C ARG A 24 13.42 3.34 -2.39
N ALA A 25 12.96 2.47 -3.28
CA ALA A 25 12.63 2.87 -4.65
C ALA A 25 11.45 3.85 -4.69
N LEU A 26 10.43 3.64 -3.85
CA LEU A 26 9.33 4.58 -3.67
C LEU A 26 9.81 5.92 -3.09
N ASP A 27 10.70 5.91 -2.09
CA ASP A 27 11.24 7.14 -1.50
C ASP A 27 11.97 8.00 -2.55
N GLU A 28 12.68 7.38 -3.51
CA GLU A 28 13.31 8.10 -4.63
C GLU A 28 12.26 8.67 -5.59
N ALA A 29 11.22 7.90 -5.95
CA ALA A 29 10.13 8.38 -6.80
C ALA A 29 9.35 9.52 -6.13
N VAL A 30 9.04 9.40 -4.84
CA VAL A 30 8.43 10.44 -4.00
C VAL A 30 9.27 11.71 -3.98
N ALA A 31 10.57 11.60 -3.77
CA ALA A 31 11.48 12.75 -3.76
C ALA A 31 11.57 13.46 -5.13
N ALA A 32 11.34 12.73 -6.23
CA ALA A 32 11.29 13.25 -7.58
C ALA A 32 9.94 13.89 -7.95
N ALA A 33 8.85 13.59 -7.24
CA ALA A 33 7.51 14.09 -7.53
C ALA A 33 7.38 15.59 -7.20
N LYS A 34 7.60 16.42 -8.22
CA LYS A 34 7.59 17.89 -8.13
C LYS A 34 6.84 18.49 -9.32
N PRO A 35 6.34 19.74 -9.21
CA PRO A 35 5.76 20.42 -10.36
C PRO A 35 6.71 20.40 -11.57
N GLY A 36 6.18 20.05 -12.74
CA GLY A 36 6.95 19.98 -13.99
C GLY A 36 7.57 18.60 -14.31
N VAL A 37 7.49 17.63 -13.41
CA VAL A 37 7.94 16.24 -13.65
C VAL A 37 6.78 15.42 -14.21
N SER A 38 7.02 14.58 -15.20
CA SER A 38 6.00 13.66 -15.71
C SER A 38 5.88 12.40 -14.86
N THR A 39 4.70 11.78 -14.88
CA THR A 39 4.50 10.49 -14.19
C THR A 39 5.36 9.38 -14.81
N ALA A 40 5.64 9.42 -16.12
CA ALA A 40 6.59 8.52 -16.77
C ALA A 40 8.04 8.69 -16.25
N GLU A 41 8.46 9.90 -15.86
CA GLU A 41 9.77 10.13 -15.24
C GLU A 41 9.84 9.49 -13.84
N LEU A 42 8.75 9.55 -13.06
CA LEU A 42 8.68 8.88 -11.76
C LEU A 42 8.85 7.36 -11.91
N ASN A 43 8.21 6.76 -12.91
CA ASN A 43 8.37 5.33 -13.22
C ASN A 43 9.84 4.98 -13.50
N LYS A 44 10.54 5.78 -14.30
CA LYS A 44 11.97 5.57 -14.61
C LYS A 44 12.87 5.70 -13.37
N VAL A 45 12.54 6.62 -12.46
CA VAL A 45 13.27 6.76 -11.18
C VAL A 45 13.13 5.49 -10.36
N PHE A 46 11.90 4.99 -10.22
CA PHE A 46 11.61 3.77 -9.48
C PHE A 46 12.32 2.55 -10.10
N GLU A 47 12.22 2.36 -11.43
CA GLU A 47 12.87 1.26 -12.15
C GLU A 47 14.38 1.24 -11.93
N ARG A 48 15.04 2.39 -12.09
CA ARG A 48 16.49 2.51 -11.85
C ARG A 48 16.84 2.10 -10.42
N SER A 49 16.08 2.58 -9.42
CA SER A 49 16.33 2.26 -8.02
C SER A 49 16.13 0.78 -7.72
N LEU A 50 15.13 0.13 -8.34
CA LEU A 50 14.95 -1.31 -8.25
C LEU A 50 16.15 -2.09 -8.80
N GLU A 51 16.62 -1.73 -10.01
CA GLU A 51 17.77 -2.37 -10.67
C GLU A 51 19.03 -2.26 -9.83
N GLU A 52 19.33 -1.07 -9.30
CA GLU A 52 20.51 -0.80 -8.46
C GLU A 52 20.51 -1.64 -7.18
N GLN A 53 19.33 -1.97 -6.65
CA GLN A 53 19.15 -2.78 -5.44
C GLN A 53 18.96 -4.29 -5.73
N GLY A 54 18.87 -4.67 -7.01
CA GLY A 54 18.65 -6.06 -7.43
C GLY A 54 17.21 -6.55 -7.17
N GLY A 55 16.24 -5.66 -7.15
CA GLY A 55 14.82 -5.95 -7.14
C GLY A 55 14.25 -6.13 -8.54
N ILE A 56 13.09 -6.75 -8.64
CA ILE A 56 12.34 -6.92 -9.87
C ILE A 56 10.93 -6.38 -9.62
N SER A 57 10.39 -5.58 -10.57
CA SER A 57 9.05 -4.99 -10.42
C SER A 57 7.97 -6.07 -10.26
N ASN A 58 7.06 -5.85 -9.31
CA ASN A 58 5.84 -6.65 -9.17
C ASN A 58 4.85 -6.37 -10.31
N PHE A 59 4.82 -5.13 -10.82
CA PHE A 59 3.74 -4.62 -11.65
C PHE A 59 4.00 -4.79 -13.15
N TYR A 60 5.23 -4.55 -13.61
CA TYR A 60 5.55 -4.65 -15.02
C TYR A 60 5.24 -6.05 -15.58
N GLY A 61 4.30 -6.10 -16.53
CA GLY A 61 3.82 -7.34 -17.13
C GLY A 61 2.78 -8.13 -16.31
N TYR A 62 2.39 -7.65 -15.13
CA TYR A 62 1.33 -8.26 -14.33
C TYR A 62 -0.03 -8.01 -15.00
N TYR A 63 -0.66 -9.07 -15.52
CA TYR A 63 -1.85 -8.96 -16.39
C TYR A 63 -1.68 -7.91 -17.52
N ASP A 64 -0.48 -7.87 -18.11
CA ASP A 64 -0.09 -6.93 -19.17
C ASP A 64 0.00 -5.46 -18.73
N TYR A 65 0.07 -5.15 -17.41
CA TYR A 65 0.31 -3.80 -16.93
C TYR A 65 1.63 -3.24 -17.47
N PRO A 66 1.64 -2.02 -18.07
CA PRO A 66 2.77 -1.58 -18.89
C PRO A 66 3.91 -0.87 -18.13
N ALA A 67 3.79 -0.69 -16.80
CA ALA A 67 4.72 0.10 -16.02
C ALA A 67 5.15 -0.61 -14.71
N SER A 68 6.13 -0.05 -14.02
CA SER A 68 6.67 -0.62 -12.79
C SER A 68 6.07 -0.03 -11.51
N ILE A 69 5.35 1.07 -11.62
CA ILE A 69 4.55 1.69 -10.57
C ILE A 69 3.17 2.08 -11.11
N CYS A 70 2.22 2.32 -10.21
CA CYS A 70 1.02 3.10 -10.51
C CYS A 70 1.21 4.55 -10.04
N THR A 71 0.65 5.50 -10.78
CA THR A 71 0.69 6.93 -10.45
C THR A 71 -0.71 7.50 -10.58
N SER A 72 -1.43 7.56 -9.46
CA SER A 72 -2.84 7.97 -9.44
C SER A 72 -2.94 9.43 -8.98
N VAL A 73 -3.35 10.33 -9.88
CA VAL A 73 -3.34 11.78 -9.69
C VAL A 73 -4.73 12.32 -9.41
N ASN A 74 -4.88 13.12 -8.35
CA ASN A 74 -6.11 13.85 -7.97
C ASN A 74 -7.32 12.90 -7.78
N HIS A 75 -8.19 12.79 -8.77
CA HIS A 75 -9.39 11.96 -8.75
C HIS A 75 -9.16 10.50 -9.18
N GLU A 76 -7.93 10.15 -9.54
CA GLU A 76 -7.53 8.77 -9.77
C GLU A 76 -7.35 8.06 -8.43
N VAL A 77 -8.06 6.95 -8.25
CA VAL A 77 -8.08 6.19 -6.99
C VAL A 77 -6.86 5.29 -6.91
N VAL A 78 -6.70 4.39 -7.90
CA VAL A 78 -5.61 3.42 -8.02
C VAL A 78 -5.32 3.09 -9.48
N HIS A 79 -4.22 2.41 -9.71
CA HIS A 79 -3.80 1.82 -10.98
C HIS A 79 -3.57 2.81 -12.12
N GLY A 80 -3.38 4.11 -11.82
CA GLY A 80 -3.05 5.11 -12.82
C GLY A 80 -1.75 4.73 -13.56
N ILE A 81 -1.81 4.63 -14.91
CA ILE A 81 -0.65 4.28 -15.72
C ILE A 81 0.28 5.49 -15.85
N PRO A 82 1.56 5.38 -15.48
CA PRO A 82 2.54 6.45 -15.71
C PRO A 82 2.64 6.84 -17.18
N GLY A 83 2.54 8.13 -17.47
CA GLY A 83 2.51 8.64 -18.85
C GLY A 83 3.00 10.10 -18.94
N ASP A 84 2.48 10.80 -19.95
CA ASP A 84 2.87 12.18 -20.27
C ASP A 84 2.24 13.25 -19.36
N TYR A 85 1.44 12.85 -18.34
CA TYR A 85 0.90 13.79 -17.39
C TYR A 85 2.02 14.50 -16.64
N ILE A 86 2.05 15.82 -16.72
CA ILE A 86 3.03 16.67 -16.02
C ILE A 86 2.42 17.15 -14.71
N LEU A 87 3.03 16.79 -13.59
CA LEU A 87 2.60 17.19 -12.25
C LEU A 87 2.53 18.71 -12.14
N GLN A 88 1.40 19.20 -11.61
CA GLN A 88 1.13 20.61 -11.39
C GLN A 88 1.31 21.00 -9.92
N ASP A 89 1.58 22.29 -9.68
CA ASP A 89 1.56 22.84 -8.31
C ASP A 89 0.13 22.70 -7.74
N GLY A 90 0.02 22.02 -6.62
CA GLY A 90 -1.27 21.74 -5.97
C GLY A 90 -1.78 20.32 -6.16
N ASP A 91 -1.23 19.50 -7.05
CA ASP A 91 -1.67 18.11 -7.22
C ASP A 91 -1.46 17.26 -5.95
N ILE A 92 -2.29 16.25 -5.81
CA ILE A 92 -2.09 15.10 -4.92
C ILE A 92 -1.86 13.87 -5.79
N ILE A 93 -0.84 13.07 -5.51
CA ILE A 93 -0.54 11.85 -6.28
C ILE A 93 -0.23 10.69 -5.34
N SER A 94 -0.91 9.57 -5.54
CA SER A 94 -0.56 8.30 -4.93
C SER A 94 0.38 7.52 -5.86
N ILE A 95 1.56 7.18 -5.36
CA ILE A 95 2.57 6.39 -6.06
C ILE A 95 2.60 5.04 -5.38
N ASP A 96 2.21 4.01 -6.12
CA ASP A 96 2.15 2.63 -5.65
C ASP A 96 3.16 1.79 -6.42
N GLY A 97 3.92 0.96 -5.72
CA GLY A 97 4.96 0.16 -6.33
C GLY A 97 5.41 -1.00 -5.46
N GLY A 98 5.78 -2.06 -6.13
CA GLY A 98 6.22 -3.27 -5.47
C GLY A 98 7.44 -3.91 -6.13
N ALA A 99 8.16 -4.67 -5.34
CA ALA A 99 9.30 -5.45 -5.81
C ALA A 99 9.24 -6.89 -5.30
N TYR A 100 9.82 -7.79 -6.10
CA TYR A 100 10.15 -9.11 -5.61
C TYR A 100 11.63 -9.42 -5.76
N ILE A 101 12.08 -10.36 -4.95
CA ILE A 101 13.39 -11.00 -5.10
C ILE A 101 13.20 -12.51 -5.32
N ILE A 102 14.17 -13.13 -5.96
CA ILE A 102 14.18 -14.58 -6.18
C ILE A 102 15.08 -15.23 -5.14
N ASP A 103 14.53 -16.16 -4.36
CA ASP A 103 15.33 -16.99 -3.47
C ASP A 103 16.25 -17.90 -4.33
N PRO A 104 17.57 -17.79 -4.18
CA PRO A 104 18.51 -18.55 -5.00
C PRO A 104 18.40 -20.06 -4.82
N ALA A 105 17.97 -20.53 -3.64
CA ALA A 105 17.87 -21.94 -3.31
C ALA A 105 16.59 -22.58 -3.85
N THR A 106 15.45 -21.92 -3.68
CA THR A 106 14.13 -22.48 -4.02
C THR A 106 13.56 -21.98 -5.34
N LYS A 107 14.17 -20.91 -5.90
CA LYS A 107 13.68 -20.17 -7.10
C LYS A 107 12.31 -19.53 -6.91
N LYS A 108 11.78 -19.48 -5.71
CA LYS A 108 10.54 -18.79 -5.40
C LYS A 108 10.74 -17.27 -5.38
N GLN A 109 9.71 -16.57 -5.80
CA GLN A 109 9.61 -15.12 -5.67
C GLN A 109 9.09 -14.76 -4.27
N TRP A 110 9.59 -13.66 -3.72
CA TRP A 110 9.14 -13.10 -2.45
C TRP A 110 8.89 -11.62 -2.63
N HIS A 111 7.64 -11.23 -2.43
CA HIS A 111 7.12 -9.91 -2.78
C HIS A 111 7.06 -8.97 -1.57
N GLY A 112 7.23 -7.67 -1.85
CA GLY A 112 6.88 -6.56 -0.99
C GLY A 112 6.14 -5.52 -1.81
N ASP A 113 5.16 -4.84 -1.21
CA ASP A 113 4.25 -3.89 -1.85
C ASP A 113 3.98 -2.70 -0.93
N SER A 114 3.88 -1.49 -1.49
CA SER A 114 3.65 -0.28 -0.71
C SER A 114 3.23 0.89 -1.57
N ALA A 115 2.39 1.78 -1.02
CA ALA A 115 2.03 3.04 -1.64
C ALA A 115 2.35 4.25 -0.76
N ARG A 116 2.67 5.37 -1.40
CA ARG A 116 2.91 6.68 -0.78
C ARG A 116 2.13 7.75 -1.50
N THR A 117 1.48 8.65 -0.77
CA THR A 117 0.86 9.83 -1.36
C THR A 117 1.73 11.07 -1.16
N VAL A 118 1.89 11.83 -2.23
CA VAL A 118 2.69 13.07 -2.28
C VAL A 118 1.80 14.26 -2.55
N LEU A 119 2.02 15.32 -1.80
CA LEU A 119 1.44 16.64 -2.01
C LEU A 119 2.41 17.46 -2.86
N VAL A 120 2.05 17.74 -4.11
CA VAL A 120 2.94 18.36 -5.09
C VAL A 120 2.91 19.88 -4.94
N GLY A 121 4.01 20.49 -4.48
CA GLY A 121 4.11 21.93 -4.30
C GLY A 121 3.15 22.50 -3.26
N HIS A 122 2.36 23.51 -3.62
CA HIS A 122 1.43 24.24 -2.72
C HIS A 122 0.01 23.65 -2.80
N THR A 123 -0.24 22.53 -2.15
CA THR A 123 -1.55 21.88 -2.11
C THR A 123 -2.54 22.58 -1.18
N SER A 124 -3.84 22.38 -1.45
CA SER A 124 -4.94 22.83 -0.59
C SER A 124 -4.92 22.13 0.77
N GLN A 125 -5.56 22.73 1.78
CA GLN A 125 -5.72 22.10 3.08
C GLN A 125 -6.54 20.80 2.96
N ALA A 126 -7.58 20.78 2.13
CA ALA A 126 -8.41 19.59 1.93
C ALA A 126 -7.60 18.38 1.42
N ARG A 127 -6.66 18.58 0.50
CA ARG A 127 -5.75 17.51 0.02
C ARG A 127 -4.76 17.04 1.08
N ARG A 128 -4.28 17.99 1.93
CA ARG A 128 -3.44 17.62 3.08
C ARG A 128 -4.21 16.74 4.05
N ASP A 129 -5.42 17.18 4.43
CA ASP A 129 -6.28 16.46 5.37
C ASP A 129 -6.62 15.07 4.83
N LEU A 130 -6.91 14.95 3.51
CA LEU A 130 -7.17 13.67 2.86
C LEU A 130 -5.95 12.73 2.98
N SER A 131 -4.75 13.20 2.65
CA SER A 131 -3.53 12.40 2.74
C SER A 131 -3.21 12.01 4.18
N ASP A 132 -3.30 12.96 5.11
CA ASP A 132 -2.99 12.71 6.53
C ASP A 132 -3.97 11.70 7.14
N ILE A 133 -5.27 11.85 6.89
CA ILE A 133 -6.29 10.93 7.40
C ILE A 133 -6.14 9.54 6.77
N THR A 134 -5.83 9.42 5.48
CA THR A 134 -5.61 8.12 4.84
C THR A 134 -4.38 7.41 5.42
N ARG A 135 -3.29 8.16 5.62
CA ARG A 135 -2.07 7.64 6.26
C ARG A 135 -2.34 7.18 7.70
N GLU A 136 -3.05 8.00 8.47
CA GLU A 136 -3.43 7.64 9.83
C GLU A 136 -4.33 6.40 9.88
N ALA A 137 -5.30 6.29 8.97
CA ALA A 137 -6.17 5.12 8.85
C ALA A 137 -5.37 3.83 8.61
N LEU A 138 -4.34 3.89 7.75
CA LEU A 138 -3.40 2.77 7.54
C LEU A 138 -2.74 2.36 8.86
N TRP A 139 -2.20 3.32 9.62
CA TRP A 139 -1.50 3.00 10.87
C TRP A 139 -2.44 2.51 11.97
N HIS A 140 -3.71 2.95 12.00
CA HIS A 140 -4.73 2.37 12.87
C HIS A 140 -5.02 0.91 12.51
N GLY A 141 -5.09 0.58 11.22
CA GLY A 141 -5.20 -0.81 10.74
C GLY A 141 -4.00 -1.67 11.12
N ILE A 142 -2.78 -1.18 10.92
CA ILE A 142 -1.55 -1.90 11.30
C ILE A 142 -1.47 -2.08 12.83
N ALA A 143 -1.81 -1.06 13.60
CA ALA A 143 -1.84 -1.14 15.06
C ALA A 143 -2.86 -2.18 15.55
N ALA A 144 -4.04 -2.23 14.94
CA ALA A 144 -5.05 -3.24 15.27
C ALA A 144 -4.54 -4.65 15.00
N LEU A 145 -3.78 -4.87 13.92
CA LEU A 145 -3.20 -6.17 13.56
C LEU A 145 -2.33 -6.76 14.68
N ALA A 146 -1.70 -5.94 15.51
CA ALA A 146 -0.88 -6.40 16.64
C ALA A 146 -1.66 -7.22 17.68
N HIS A 147 -2.98 -7.01 17.77
CA HIS A 147 -3.85 -7.64 18.78
C HIS A 147 -5.03 -8.40 18.16
N ALA A 148 -5.25 -8.26 16.86
CA ALA A 148 -6.36 -8.85 16.14
C ALA A 148 -6.30 -10.39 16.15
N LYS A 149 -7.46 -11.01 16.27
CA LYS A 149 -7.63 -12.47 16.16
C LYS A 149 -8.03 -12.89 14.76
N LYS A 150 -8.72 -12.02 14.02
CA LYS A 150 -9.18 -12.21 12.65
C LYS A 150 -8.81 -11.01 11.81
N ILE A 151 -8.57 -11.22 10.51
CA ILE A 151 -8.08 -10.17 9.62
C ILE A 151 -9.05 -8.99 9.46
N GLY A 152 -10.35 -9.23 9.49
CA GLY A 152 -11.37 -8.18 9.37
C GLY A 152 -11.39 -7.18 10.52
N GLU A 153 -10.71 -7.45 11.64
CA GLU A 153 -10.55 -6.47 12.73
C GLU A 153 -9.67 -5.28 12.30
N VAL A 154 -8.82 -5.46 11.27
CA VAL A 154 -8.05 -4.38 10.63
C VAL A 154 -8.99 -3.38 9.96
N GLY A 155 -9.93 -3.85 9.13
CA GLY A 155 -10.91 -2.99 8.46
C GLY A 155 -11.84 -2.26 9.42
N ILE A 156 -12.22 -2.90 10.54
CA ILE A 156 -13.00 -2.24 11.60
C ILE A 156 -12.21 -1.04 12.16
N ALA A 157 -10.93 -1.22 12.48
CA ALA A 157 -10.11 -0.15 13.05
C ALA A 157 -9.87 1.01 12.07
N ILE A 158 -9.70 0.70 10.78
CA ILE A 158 -9.60 1.69 9.70
C ILE A 158 -10.89 2.51 9.63
N GLU A 159 -12.04 1.86 9.50
CA GLU A 159 -13.32 2.55 9.36
C GLU A 159 -13.68 3.35 10.62
N GLU A 160 -13.52 2.79 11.82
CA GLU A 160 -13.78 3.49 13.08
C GLU A 160 -12.96 4.79 13.18
N PHE A 161 -11.68 4.73 12.81
CA PHE A 161 -10.83 5.92 12.79
C PHE A 161 -11.34 6.94 11.77
N VAL A 162 -11.53 6.55 10.50
CA VAL A 162 -11.99 7.46 9.44
C VAL A 162 -13.33 8.11 9.82
N ARG A 163 -14.27 7.35 10.36
CA ARG A 163 -15.58 7.87 10.78
C ARG A 163 -15.46 8.85 11.95
N SER A 164 -14.56 8.58 12.90
CA SER A 164 -14.35 9.48 14.04
C SER A 164 -13.77 10.84 13.64
N GLU A 165 -12.84 10.85 12.68
CA GLU A 165 -12.17 12.08 12.23
C GLU A 165 -13.01 12.88 11.22
N THR A 166 -13.78 12.20 10.37
CA THR A 166 -14.44 12.87 9.25
C THR A 166 -15.96 13.01 9.41
N GLY A 167 -16.56 12.36 10.40
CA GLY A 167 -18.01 12.37 10.59
C GLY A 167 -18.78 11.87 9.36
N ASN A 168 -18.21 10.92 8.62
CA ASN A 168 -18.71 10.36 7.35
C ASN A 168 -18.64 11.33 6.14
N THR A 169 -17.79 12.35 6.16
CA THR A 169 -17.59 13.21 4.99
C THR A 169 -16.61 12.59 3.98
N TYR A 170 -15.77 11.63 4.40
CA TYR A 170 -14.91 10.88 3.49
C TYR A 170 -15.49 9.49 3.21
N GLY A 171 -15.38 9.07 1.94
CA GLY A 171 -15.72 7.72 1.50
C GLY A 171 -14.52 6.79 1.64
N ILE A 172 -14.78 5.53 2.01
CA ILE A 172 -13.81 4.44 1.95
C ILE A 172 -14.15 3.62 0.71
N ILE A 173 -13.19 3.45 -0.20
CA ILE A 173 -13.39 2.61 -1.38
C ILE A 173 -13.49 1.15 -0.94
N GLU A 174 -14.54 0.45 -1.40
CA GLU A 174 -14.84 -0.93 -1.02
C GLU A 174 -14.50 -1.94 -2.13
N ASP A 175 -14.43 -1.51 -3.39
CA ASP A 175 -14.18 -2.37 -4.54
C ASP A 175 -12.71 -2.80 -4.66
N TYR A 176 -11.80 -2.05 -4.03
CA TYR A 176 -10.37 -2.33 -3.97
C TYR A 176 -9.95 -2.48 -2.51
N VAL A 177 -9.21 -3.54 -2.23
CA VAL A 177 -8.92 -3.94 -0.85
C VAL A 177 -7.49 -4.48 -0.74
N GLY A 178 -6.95 -4.44 0.46
CA GLY A 178 -5.69 -5.10 0.76
C GLY A 178 -5.76 -6.62 0.61
N HIS A 179 -4.61 -7.25 0.67
CA HIS A 179 -4.50 -8.66 0.32
C HIS A 179 -3.41 -9.39 1.12
N GLY A 180 -3.45 -10.71 1.13
CA GLY A 180 -2.30 -11.51 1.51
C GLY A 180 -1.17 -11.34 0.48
N ILE A 181 0.07 -11.41 0.92
CA ILE A 181 1.25 -11.27 0.06
C ILE A 181 2.31 -12.33 0.43
N GLY A 182 3.10 -12.77 -0.54
CA GLY A 182 4.10 -13.83 -0.29
C GLY A 182 4.85 -14.24 -1.54
N THR A 183 4.60 -15.48 -2.00
CA THR A 183 5.17 -16.00 -3.26
C THR A 183 4.48 -15.46 -4.51
N GLN A 184 3.39 -14.76 -4.34
CA GLN A 184 2.72 -13.93 -5.33
C GLN A 184 2.40 -12.59 -4.69
N MET A 185 2.21 -11.55 -5.51
CA MET A 185 1.83 -10.23 -5.06
C MET A 185 0.44 -10.28 -4.39
N HIS A 186 -0.59 -10.63 -5.15
CA HIS A 186 -1.96 -10.75 -4.63
C HIS A 186 -2.27 -12.21 -4.25
N MET A 187 -2.55 -12.41 -2.97
CA MET A 187 -2.90 -13.71 -2.40
C MET A 187 -4.07 -13.58 -1.42
N ALA A 188 -4.72 -14.69 -1.12
CA ALA A 188 -5.66 -14.73 0.00
C ALA A 188 -4.96 -14.54 1.36
N PRO A 189 -5.64 -13.92 2.32
CA PRO A 189 -7.01 -13.42 2.26
C PRO A 189 -7.09 -11.99 1.76
N ASP A 190 -8.28 -11.53 1.38
CA ASP A 190 -8.57 -10.11 1.26
C ASP A 190 -8.46 -9.43 2.62
N VAL A 191 -7.97 -8.19 2.63
CA VAL A 191 -7.86 -7.33 3.82
C VAL A 191 -8.72 -6.10 3.59
N LEU A 192 -9.94 -6.15 4.08
CA LEU A 192 -10.90 -5.06 3.88
C LEU A 192 -10.46 -3.80 4.63
N ASN A 193 -10.75 -2.64 4.07
CA ASN A 193 -10.50 -1.33 4.67
C ASN A 193 -11.72 -0.80 5.45
N TYR A 194 -12.75 -1.63 5.63
CA TYR A 194 -14.02 -1.29 6.24
C TYR A 194 -14.55 -2.48 7.07
N ALA A 195 -15.52 -2.19 7.93
CA ALA A 195 -16.15 -3.18 8.78
C ALA A 195 -17.09 -4.09 7.98
N ALA A 196 -16.83 -5.39 8.01
CA ALA A 196 -17.67 -6.39 7.40
C ALA A 196 -18.24 -7.38 8.43
N ARG A 197 -19.38 -7.98 8.12
CA ARG A 197 -20.00 -9.00 8.97
C ARG A 197 -19.13 -10.26 9.12
N ASP A 198 -18.49 -10.68 8.04
CA ASP A 198 -17.52 -11.78 8.07
C ASP A 198 -16.12 -11.21 8.28
N LEU A 199 -15.53 -11.52 9.41
CA LEU A 199 -14.19 -11.06 9.78
C LEU A 199 -13.06 -11.88 9.11
N GLY A 200 -13.38 -12.79 8.22
CA GLY A 200 -12.39 -13.59 7.51
C GLY A 200 -11.60 -14.58 8.39
N PRO A 201 -10.44 -15.03 7.92
CA PRO A 201 -9.65 -16.05 8.62
C PRO A 201 -9.00 -15.53 9.90
N LYS A 202 -8.68 -16.48 10.79
CA LYS A 202 -7.86 -16.19 11.97
C LYS A 202 -6.44 -15.86 11.55
N ILE A 203 -5.88 -14.83 12.15
CA ILE A 203 -4.46 -14.46 12.01
C ILE A 203 -3.59 -15.55 12.65
N LYS A 204 -2.52 -15.91 11.94
CA LYS A 204 -1.54 -16.90 12.38
C LYS A 204 -0.13 -16.40 12.11
N PRO A 205 0.84 -16.75 12.97
CA PRO A 205 2.25 -16.51 12.68
C PRO A 205 2.65 -17.06 11.30
N GLY A 206 3.41 -16.29 10.55
CA GLY A 206 3.82 -16.58 9.17
C GLY A 206 2.89 -15.98 8.11
N MET A 207 1.81 -15.32 8.48
CA MET A 207 1.01 -14.54 7.53
C MET A 207 1.68 -13.19 7.24
N ALA A 208 1.48 -12.67 6.03
CA ALA A 208 1.85 -11.33 5.65
C ALA A 208 0.74 -10.72 4.78
N PHE A 209 0.53 -9.42 4.91
CA PHE A 209 -0.59 -8.69 4.34
C PHE A 209 -0.12 -7.35 3.77
N ALA A 210 -0.70 -6.93 2.65
CA ALA A 210 -0.79 -5.56 2.23
C ALA A 210 -2.03 -4.94 2.89
N ILE A 211 -1.86 -3.79 3.56
CA ILE A 211 -2.93 -3.00 4.18
C ILE A 211 -2.89 -1.65 3.48
N GLU A 212 -3.97 -1.29 2.79
CA GLU A 212 -3.96 -0.21 1.80
C GLU A 212 -5.30 0.54 1.74
N PRO A 213 -5.65 1.31 2.76
CA PRO A 213 -6.86 2.12 2.71
C PRO A 213 -6.82 3.13 1.57
N MET A 214 -7.95 3.25 0.86
CA MET A 214 -8.19 4.22 -0.21
C MET A 214 -9.37 5.07 0.20
N LEU A 215 -9.13 6.38 0.38
CA LEU A 215 -10.16 7.33 0.78
C LEU A 215 -10.45 8.33 -0.34
N VAL A 216 -11.69 8.83 -0.37
CA VAL A 216 -12.16 9.85 -1.30
C VAL A 216 -12.90 10.97 -0.55
N THR A 217 -12.83 12.20 -1.09
CA THR A 217 -13.54 13.36 -0.50
C THR A 217 -14.99 13.48 -0.94
N GLY A 218 -15.47 12.59 -1.81
CA GLY A 218 -16.83 12.56 -2.35
C GLY A 218 -17.49 11.20 -2.19
N ASN A 219 -18.27 10.79 -3.21
CA ASN A 219 -18.89 9.48 -3.22
C ASN A 219 -17.86 8.39 -3.58
N THR A 220 -18.20 7.15 -3.26
CA THR A 220 -17.31 5.99 -3.47
C THR A 220 -17.53 5.30 -4.82
N ASP A 221 -18.37 5.84 -5.69
CA ASP A 221 -18.61 5.27 -7.00
C ASP A 221 -17.38 5.48 -7.89
N THR A 222 -16.87 4.41 -8.46
CA THR A 222 -15.68 4.40 -9.31
C THR A 222 -15.99 3.92 -10.72
N THR A 223 -15.10 4.22 -11.64
CA THR A 223 -15.11 3.63 -13.00
C THR A 223 -13.69 3.43 -13.49
N VAL A 224 -13.50 2.43 -14.34
CA VAL A 224 -12.22 2.14 -14.98
C VAL A 224 -12.18 2.89 -16.32
N LEU A 225 -11.06 3.53 -16.62
CA LEU A 225 -10.86 4.23 -17.90
C LEU A 225 -10.67 3.25 -19.07
N GLU A 226 -10.63 3.79 -20.31
CA GLU A 226 -10.44 3.01 -21.55
C GLU A 226 -9.08 2.29 -21.65
N ASP A 227 -8.15 2.58 -20.74
CA ASP A 227 -6.86 1.89 -20.61
C ASP A 227 -6.95 0.55 -19.87
N ASP A 228 -8.16 0.16 -19.45
CA ASP A 228 -8.48 -1.05 -18.68
C ASP A 228 -7.85 -1.15 -17.28
N TRP A 229 -7.19 -0.07 -16.79
CA TRP A 229 -6.46 -0.04 -15.53
C TRP A 229 -6.83 1.13 -14.62
N THR A 230 -6.72 2.37 -15.11
CA THR A 230 -6.88 3.56 -14.28
C THR A 230 -8.29 3.66 -13.71
N VAL A 231 -8.39 3.62 -12.39
CA VAL A 231 -9.65 3.74 -11.65
C VAL A 231 -9.83 5.18 -11.21
N ILE A 232 -10.96 5.79 -11.54
CA ILE A 232 -11.29 7.16 -11.16
C ILE A 232 -12.57 7.24 -10.35
N THR A 233 -12.72 8.31 -9.53
CA THR A 233 -14.00 8.68 -8.91
C THR A 233 -14.96 9.20 -9.98
N THR A 234 -16.24 8.83 -9.90
CA THR A 234 -17.24 9.26 -10.92
C THR A 234 -17.69 10.70 -10.75
N ASP A 235 -17.52 11.27 -9.56
CA ASP A 235 -17.87 12.65 -9.23
C ASP A 235 -16.69 13.63 -9.34
N GLY A 236 -15.50 13.15 -9.68
CA GLY A 236 -14.28 13.95 -9.80
C GLY A 236 -13.68 14.38 -8.45
N SER A 237 -14.12 13.81 -7.34
CA SER A 237 -13.55 14.05 -6.01
C SER A 237 -12.12 13.51 -5.89
N ASP A 238 -11.29 14.19 -5.09
CA ASP A 238 -9.92 13.75 -4.85
C ASP A 238 -9.89 12.41 -4.11
N ALA A 239 -8.93 11.56 -4.49
CA ALA A 239 -8.66 10.25 -3.90
C ALA A 239 -7.23 10.17 -3.33
N CYS A 240 -7.01 9.25 -2.41
CA CYS A 240 -5.72 9.03 -1.76
C CYS A 240 -5.57 7.58 -1.33
N GLN A 241 -4.39 6.99 -1.58
CA GLN A 241 -3.98 5.66 -1.12
C GLN A 241 -2.69 5.76 -0.30
N TRP A 242 -2.62 4.99 0.78
CA TRP A 242 -1.39 4.69 1.51
C TRP A 242 -1.34 3.19 1.78
N GLU A 243 -0.14 2.61 1.72
CA GLU A 243 0.00 1.18 1.89
C GLU A 243 1.32 0.79 2.56
N HIS A 244 1.24 -0.30 3.32
CA HIS A 244 2.38 -1.07 3.81
C HIS A 244 2.14 -2.57 3.75
N SER A 245 3.20 -3.32 3.40
CA SER A 245 3.27 -4.77 3.66
C SER A 245 3.70 -5.04 5.10
N VAL A 246 2.94 -5.89 5.80
CA VAL A 246 3.16 -6.22 7.22
C VAL A 246 3.21 -7.73 7.42
N ALA A 247 4.21 -8.22 8.14
CA ALA A 247 4.32 -9.61 8.55
C ALA A 247 3.89 -9.80 10.00
N VAL A 248 3.16 -10.88 10.27
CA VAL A 248 2.90 -11.38 11.62
C VAL A 248 3.73 -12.62 11.86
N HIS A 249 4.50 -12.66 12.94
CA HIS A 249 5.27 -13.81 13.36
C HIS A 249 4.98 -14.17 14.82
N ARG A 250 5.64 -15.21 15.35
CA ARG A 250 5.31 -15.76 16.67
C ARG A 250 5.42 -14.72 17.80
N ASP A 251 6.37 -13.80 17.68
CA ASP A 251 6.71 -12.87 18.76
C ASP A 251 6.11 -11.48 18.57
N GLY A 252 5.44 -11.20 17.41
CA GLY A 252 4.83 -9.92 17.14
C GLY A 252 4.60 -9.66 15.65
N LEU A 253 4.57 -8.39 15.28
CA LEU A 253 4.49 -7.92 13.89
C LEU A 253 5.75 -7.14 13.49
N TRP A 254 5.98 -7.06 12.18
CA TRP A 254 7.03 -6.28 11.56
C TRP A 254 6.53 -5.67 10.24
N VAL A 255 6.62 -4.36 10.08
CA VAL A 255 6.29 -3.68 8.83
C VAL A 255 7.44 -3.88 7.85
N LEU A 256 7.20 -4.69 6.81
CA LEU A 256 8.22 -5.13 5.85
C LEU A 256 8.76 -4.00 4.98
N THR A 257 7.93 -2.99 4.75
CA THR A 257 8.19 -1.82 3.89
C THR A 257 8.55 -0.56 4.69
N ALA A 258 9.02 -0.73 5.94
CA ALA A 258 9.56 0.34 6.77
C ALA A 258 10.92 -0.08 7.33
N GLU A 259 11.93 0.79 7.25
CA GLU A 259 13.32 0.50 7.67
C GLU A 259 13.41 0.11 9.15
N ASP A 260 12.60 0.72 9.99
CA ASP A 260 12.52 0.47 11.44
C ASP A 260 11.43 -0.54 11.82
N GLY A 261 10.83 -1.24 10.83
CA GLY A 261 9.70 -2.15 11.04
C GLY A 261 8.42 -1.47 11.53
N GLY A 262 8.32 -0.15 11.36
CA GLY A 262 7.19 0.67 11.79
C GLY A 262 7.32 1.20 13.23
N ALA A 263 8.50 1.13 13.85
CA ALA A 263 8.68 1.49 15.27
C ALA A 263 8.33 2.94 15.57
N SER A 264 8.73 3.88 14.71
CA SER A 264 8.45 5.31 14.86
C SER A 264 6.95 5.62 14.90
N GLU A 265 6.16 4.97 14.05
CA GLU A 265 4.73 5.20 13.93
C GLU A 265 3.93 4.42 14.99
N LEU A 266 4.30 3.16 15.24
CA LEU A 266 3.59 2.30 16.18
C LEU A 266 3.79 2.70 17.65
N ALA A 267 4.86 3.45 17.95
CA ALA A 267 5.12 3.93 19.31
C ALA A 267 3.96 4.74 19.92
N ARG A 268 3.26 5.53 19.12
CA ARG A 268 2.09 6.33 19.55
C ARG A 268 0.88 5.48 19.94
N PHE A 269 0.82 4.23 19.46
CA PHE A 269 -0.19 3.22 19.82
C PHE A 269 0.28 2.34 21.00
N GLY A 270 1.48 2.60 21.56
CA GLY A 270 2.07 1.77 22.61
C GLY A 270 2.54 0.40 22.12
N ILE A 271 2.72 0.22 20.79
CA ILE A 271 3.15 -1.03 20.18
C ILE A 271 4.63 -0.94 19.82
N ILE A 272 5.38 -1.97 20.20
CA ILE A 272 6.78 -2.13 19.82
C ILE A 272 6.84 -3.26 18.80
N PRO A 273 7.12 -2.96 17.52
CA PRO A 273 7.29 -4.01 16.53
C PRO A 273 8.49 -4.89 16.89
N VAL A 274 8.38 -6.18 16.62
CA VAL A 274 9.43 -7.14 16.96
C VAL A 274 10.15 -7.58 15.69
N PRO A 275 11.48 -7.43 15.59
CA PRO A 275 12.23 -7.92 14.43
C PRO A 275 11.97 -9.41 14.19
N ILE A 276 11.87 -9.79 12.92
CA ILE A 276 11.65 -11.20 12.52
C ILE A 276 12.80 -12.06 13.06
N PRO A 277 12.52 -13.10 13.87
CA PRO A 277 13.57 -13.96 14.44
C PRO A 277 14.39 -14.66 13.36
N LYS A 278 15.69 -14.86 13.62
CA LYS A 278 16.60 -15.56 12.70
C LYS A 278 16.25 -17.04 12.55
#